data_fdc78d2a6db9e1684607451acae193f8
#
_entry.id   fdc78d2a6db9e1684607451acae193f8
#
_cell.length_a   1.000
_cell.length_b   1.000
_cell.length_c   1.000
_cell.angle_alpha   90.00
_cell.angle_beta   90.00
_cell.angle_gamma   90.00
#
_symmetry.space_group_name_H-M   'P 1'
#
loop_
_entity.id
_entity.type
_entity.pdbx_description
1 polymer ?
#
loop_
_entity_poly.entity_id
_entity_poly.type
_entity_poly.pdbx_seq_one_letter_code
_entity_poly.pdbx_strand_id
1 'polypeptide(L)'
;MWPAGADWDTVHLTPVTVHADDQATIGAPVRLKRAGEVGHLTLARRREWDLVTFTWPGEATSVELRLTDARAPVDPAAAPIAVVPQDAYRLEGGVIIPGGLASRGGRLHATAVTYLEGEKILSAPTSVDVPAQWEYRYTLSWPGERIGRGGWVRR
;
A
#
# COMPACT_ATOMS: atom_id res chain seq x y z
N MET A 1 -2.20 27.42 -10.68
CA MET A 1 -1.14 26.98 -9.75
C MET A 1 -1.83 26.57 -8.45
N TRP A 2 -1.76 25.31 -8.06
CA TRP A 2 -2.33 24.82 -6.80
C TRP A 2 -1.44 25.26 -5.65
N PRO A 3 -1.99 25.66 -4.48
CA PRO A 3 -1.17 25.96 -3.33
C PRO A 3 -0.46 24.67 -2.89
N ALA A 4 0.84 24.59 -3.14
CA ALA A 4 1.67 23.51 -2.63
C ALA A 4 1.69 23.59 -1.10
N GLY A 5 1.33 22.50 -0.41
CA GLY A 5 1.40 22.38 1.05
C GLY A 5 0.10 22.63 1.81
N ALA A 6 -1.02 22.81 1.13
CA ALA A 6 -2.31 22.86 1.83
C ALA A 6 -2.74 21.42 2.21
N ASP A 7 -2.84 21.19 3.51
CA ASP A 7 -3.39 19.95 4.08
C ASP A 7 -4.93 20.01 4.00
N TRP A 8 -5.46 19.59 2.83
CA TRP A 8 -6.89 19.58 2.60
C TRP A 8 -7.37 18.21 2.12
N ASP A 9 -8.42 17.71 2.73
CA ASP A 9 -9.07 16.46 2.35
C ASP A 9 -10.16 16.68 1.31
N THR A 10 -10.81 17.84 1.35
CA THR A 10 -11.91 18.19 0.44
C THR A 10 -11.82 19.65 0.05
N VAL A 11 -11.97 19.93 -1.25
CA VAL A 11 -12.01 21.30 -1.81
C VAL A 11 -13.27 21.47 -2.66
N HIS A 12 -13.90 22.62 -2.53
CA HIS A 12 -14.97 23.05 -3.42
C HIS A 12 -14.41 24.09 -4.39
N LEU A 13 -14.48 23.80 -5.67
CA LEU A 13 -14.09 24.69 -6.75
C LEU A 13 -15.33 25.28 -7.38
N THR A 14 -15.44 26.59 -7.38
CA THR A 14 -16.50 27.30 -8.09
C THR A 14 -15.88 28.07 -9.24
N PRO A 15 -16.11 27.69 -10.50
CA PRO A 15 -15.60 28.43 -11.64
C PRO A 15 -16.32 29.78 -11.73
N VAL A 16 -15.57 30.86 -11.93
CA VAL A 16 -16.08 32.21 -12.13
C VAL A 16 -15.52 32.74 -13.45
N THR A 17 -16.40 33.12 -14.36
CA THR A 17 -16.04 33.80 -15.60
C THR A 17 -16.35 35.27 -15.44
N VAL A 18 -15.34 36.13 -15.56
CA VAL A 18 -15.49 37.59 -15.53
C VAL A 18 -15.60 38.11 -16.96
N HIS A 19 -16.64 38.86 -17.22
CA HIS A 19 -16.90 39.52 -18.51
C HIS A 19 -16.32 40.94 -18.55
N ALA A 20 -16.21 41.50 -19.75
CA ALA A 20 -15.58 42.80 -19.97
C ALA A 20 -16.35 43.99 -19.36
N ASP A 21 -17.59 43.79 -18.96
CA ASP A 21 -18.52 44.77 -18.36
C ASP A 21 -18.60 44.65 -16.83
N ASP A 22 -17.57 44.08 -16.19
CA ASP A 22 -17.51 43.79 -14.75
C ASP A 22 -18.63 42.88 -14.24
N GLN A 23 -19.32 42.15 -15.13
CA GLN A 23 -20.24 41.11 -14.75
C GLN A 23 -19.49 39.78 -14.57
N ALA A 24 -19.93 38.97 -13.62
CA ALA A 24 -19.38 37.67 -13.38
C ALA A 24 -20.47 36.57 -13.50
N THR A 25 -20.15 35.54 -14.22
CA THR A 25 -20.98 34.30 -14.26
C THR A 25 -20.34 33.25 -13.36
N ILE A 26 -21.11 32.76 -12.40
CA ILE A 26 -20.69 31.70 -11.48
C ILE A 26 -21.18 30.36 -12.03
N GLY A 27 -20.25 29.47 -12.30
CA GLY A 27 -20.58 28.10 -12.73
C GLY A 27 -20.94 27.17 -11.59
N ALA A 28 -21.37 25.96 -11.91
CA ALA A 28 -21.68 24.95 -10.90
C ALA A 28 -20.40 24.59 -10.08
N PRO A 29 -20.50 24.50 -8.74
CA PRO A 29 -19.39 24.11 -7.92
C PRO A 29 -19.03 22.63 -8.15
N VAL A 30 -17.72 22.33 -8.18
CA VAL A 30 -17.20 20.96 -8.25
C VAL A 30 -16.52 20.64 -6.91
N ARG A 31 -16.85 19.50 -6.37
CA ARG A 31 -16.22 18.99 -5.15
C ARG A 31 -15.09 18.05 -5.51
N LEU A 32 -13.92 18.30 -4.97
CA LEU A 32 -12.75 17.42 -5.09
C LEU A 32 -12.39 16.88 -3.72
N LYS A 33 -12.10 15.60 -3.65
CA LYS A 33 -11.62 14.92 -2.44
C LYS A 33 -10.24 14.31 -2.72
N ARG A 34 -9.34 14.42 -1.75
CA ARG A 34 -8.04 13.78 -1.77
C ARG A 34 -8.04 12.63 -0.75
N ALA A 35 -7.58 11.46 -1.14
CA ALA A 35 -7.29 10.40 -0.20
C ALA A 35 -5.94 10.66 0.47
N GLY A 36 -5.89 10.66 1.80
CA GLY A 36 -4.64 10.75 2.57
C GLY A 36 -3.72 9.59 2.24
N GLU A 37 -2.41 9.81 2.26
CA GLU A 37 -1.42 8.77 1.99
C GLU A 37 -1.22 7.86 3.21
N VAL A 38 -0.90 6.59 2.96
CA VAL A 38 -0.51 5.63 4.00
C VAL A 38 0.84 6.04 4.57
N GLY A 39 0.92 6.26 5.88
CA GLY A 39 2.17 6.63 6.54
C GLY A 39 2.94 5.42 7.08
N HIS A 40 4.26 5.55 7.24
CA HIS A 40 5.12 4.60 7.98
C HIS A 40 4.88 3.12 7.63
N LEU A 41 4.77 2.80 6.33
CA LEU A 41 4.63 1.43 5.87
C LEU A 41 5.87 0.60 6.23
N THR A 42 5.68 -0.47 7.00
CA THR A 42 6.76 -1.39 7.40
C THR A 42 6.38 -2.83 7.13
N LEU A 43 7.39 -3.66 6.95
CA LEU A 43 7.25 -5.10 6.69
C LEU A 43 8.17 -5.87 7.65
N ALA A 44 7.57 -6.70 8.50
CA ALA A 44 8.29 -7.65 9.36
C ALA A 44 8.12 -9.06 8.82
N ARG A 45 9.18 -9.65 8.29
CA ARG A 45 9.15 -11.00 7.73
C ARG A 45 9.33 -12.06 8.80
N ARG A 46 8.48 -13.09 8.75
CA ARG A 46 8.53 -14.27 9.61
C ARG A 46 8.63 -15.52 8.75
N ARG A 47 8.86 -16.64 9.40
CA ARG A 47 9.04 -17.92 8.70
C ARG A 47 7.78 -18.36 7.93
N GLU A 48 6.62 -18.19 8.51
CA GLU A 48 5.35 -18.72 8.01
C GLU A 48 4.36 -17.62 7.59
N TRP A 49 4.66 -16.37 7.91
CA TRP A 49 3.82 -15.22 7.62
C TRP A 49 4.64 -13.92 7.61
N ASP A 50 4.14 -12.93 6.95
CA ASP A 50 4.67 -11.57 6.99
C ASP A 50 3.66 -10.65 7.69
N LEU A 51 4.16 -9.72 8.51
CA LEU A 51 3.36 -8.68 9.15
C LEU A 51 3.62 -7.34 8.45
N VAL A 52 2.56 -6.74 7.95
CA VAL A 52 2.57 -5.40 7.39
C VAL A 52 1.93 -4.45 8.38
N THR A 53 2.63 -3.38 8.76
CA THR A 53 2.08 -2.32 9.60
C THR A 53 2.28 -0.96 8.96
N PHE A 54 1.35 -0.04 9.24
CA PHE A 54 1.40 1.32 8.70
C PHE A 54 0.57 2.28 9.58
N THR A 55 0.81 3.57 9.40
CA THR A 55 -0.07 4.58 9.99
C THR A 55 -1.31 4.73 9.10
N TRP A 56 -2.49 4.52 9.72
CA TRP A 56 -3.76 4.63 9.01
C TRP A 56 -3.99 6.05 8.50
N PRO A 57 -4.26 6.24 7.22
CA PRO A 57 -4.53 7.57 6.66
C PRO A 57 -5.95 8.04 7.02
N GLY A 58 -6.06 9.16 7.68
CA GLY A 58 -7.26 9.92 8.04
C GLY A 58 -8.63 9.27 7.76
N GLU A 59 -9.31 9.74 6.72
CA GLU A 59 -10.67 9.30 6.34
C GLU A 59 -10.72 8.08 5.39
N ALA A 60 -9.63 7.32 5.24
CA ALA A 60 -9.66 6.15 4.39
C ALA A 60 -10.62 5.09 4.95
N THR A 61 -11.40 4.48 4.08
CA THR A 61 -12.31 3.37 4.43
C THR A 61 -11.59 2.03 4.40
N SER A 62 -10.58 1.90 3.55
CA SER A 62 -9.74 0.71 3.44
C SER A 62 -8.36 1.07 2.90
N VAL A 63 -7.42 0.13 3.04
CA VAL A 63 -6.10 0.19 2.40
C VAL A 63 -5.94 -1.03 1.52
N GLU A 64 -5.53 -0.82 0.27
CA GLU A 64 -5.22 -1.88 -0.68
C GLU A 64 -3.72 -2.14 -0.71
N LEU A 65 -3.33 -3.40 -0.55
CA LEU A 65 -1.96 -3.84 -0.65
C LEU A 65 -1.73 -4.49 -2.03
N ARG A 66 -0.68 -4.09 -2.72
CA ARG A 66 -0.24 -4.68 -3.99
C ARG A 66 1.23 -5.03 -3.93
N LEU A 67 1.58 -6.14 -4.55
CA LEU A 67 2.98 -6.58 -4.68
C LEU A 67 3.38 -6.49 -6.15
N THR A 68 4.51 -5.86 -6.40
CA THR A 68 5.11 -5.78 -7.75
C THR A 68 6.54 -6.29 -7.71
N ASP A 69 7.10 -6.56 -8.88
CA ASP A 69 8.55 -6.72 -9.01
C ASP A 69 9.26 -5.41 -8.60
N ALA A 70 10.49 -5.52 -8.11
CA ALA A 70 11.20 -4.40 -7.47
C ALA A 70 11.32 -3.13 -8.34
N ARG A 71 11.23 -3.25 -9.67
CA ARG A 71 11.34 -2.14 -10.62
C ARG A 71 10.06 -1.86 -11.40
N ALA A 72 9.03 -2.67 -11.24
CA ALA A 72 7.77 -2.48 -11.94
C ALA A 72 6.96 -1.33 -11.30
N PRO A 73 6.34 -0.46 -12.10
CA PRO A 73 5.39 0.51 -11.59
C PRO A 73 4.17 -0.20 -11.01
N VAL A 74 3.53 0.43 -10.06
CA VAL A 74 2.22 -0.04 -9.55
C VAL A 74 1.15 0.21 -10.60
N ASP A 75 0.40 -0.83 -10.96
CA ASP A 75 -0.82 -0.70 -11.74
C ASP A 75 -2.01 -0.60 -10.78
N PRO A 76 -2.70 0.56 -10.72
CA PRO A 76 -3.88 0.73 -9.86
C PRO A 76 -5.05 -0.19 -10.25
N ALA A 77 -5.10 -0.65 -11.50
CA ALA A 77 -6.13 -1.56 -12.00
C ALA A 77 -5.84 -3.03 -11.66
N ALA A 78 -4.59 -3.36 -11.31
CA ALA A 78 -4.25 -4.71 -10.90
C ALA A 78 -4.97 -5.08 -9.60
N ALA A 79 -5.39 -6.34 -9.48
CA ALA A 79 -6.02 -6.84 -8.26
C ALA A 79 -5.08 -6.71 -7.05
N PRO A 80 -5.54 -6.16 -5.92
CA PRO A 80 -4.75 -6.12 -4.70
C PRO A 80 -4.58 -7.53 -4.12
N ILE A 81 -3.44 -7.77 -3.47
CA ILE A 81 -3.20 -9.02 -2.71
C ILE A 81 -4.00 -9.06 -1.40
N ALA A 82 -4.35 -7.88 -0.86
CA ALA A 82 -5.23 -7.74 0.29
C ALA A 82 -5.95 -6.39 0.25
N VAL A 83 -7.19 -6.39 0.73
CA VAL A 83 -7.98 -5.18 1.01
C VAL A 83 -8.25 -5.18 2.51
N VAL A 84 -7.78 -4.15 3.18
CA VAL A 84 -7.75 -4.05 4.65
C VAL A 84 -8.76 -2.99 5.09
N PRO A 85 -9.89 -3.36 5.71
CA PRO A 85 -10.80 -2.42 6.34
C PRO A 85 -10.19 -1.82 7.62
N GLN A 86 -10.62 -0.61 7.98
CA GLN A 86 -10.07 0.10 9.14
C GLN A 86 -10.33 -0.63 10.48
N ASP A 87 -11.50 -1.20 10.64
CA ASP A 87 -11.91 -1.93 11.85
C ASP A 87 -11.07 -3.19 12.05
N ALA A 88 -10.87 -3.98 10.98
CA ALA A 88 -9.99 -5.15 11.00
C ALA A 88 -8.54 -4.77 11.34
N TYR A 89 -8.02 -3.72 10.72
CA TYR A 89 -6.67 -3.24 11.02
C TYR A 89 -6.48 -2.81 12.48
N ARG A 90 -7.48 -2.11 13.04
CA ARG A 90 -7.43 -1.68 14.45
C ARG A 90 -7.51 -2.84 15.42
N LEU A 91 -8.28 -3.88 15.09
CA LEU A 91 -8.43 -5.06 15.92
C LEU A 91 -7.14 -5.90 15.94
N GLU A 92 -6.48 -6.07 14.79
CA GLU A 92 -5.33 -6.96 14.63
C GLU A 92 -3.98 -6.25 14.84
N GLY A 93 -3.97 -4.91 14.80
CA GLY A 93 -2.74 -4.11 14.93
C GLY A 93 -1.80 -4.20 13.72
N GLY A 94 -2.28 -4.75 12.60
CA GLY A 94 -1.52 -4.94 11.37
C GLY A 94 -2.21 -5.89 10.41
N VAL A 95 -1.53 -6.23 9.32
CA VAL A 95 -2.01 -7.16 8.30
C VAL A 95 -1.09 -8.38 8.26
N ILE A 96 -1.64 -9.54 8.60
CA ILE A 96 -0.92 -10.81 8.50
C ILE A 96 -1.13 -11.36 7.10
N ILE A 97 -0.03 -11.65 6.39
CA ILE A 97 -0.04 -12.31 5.09
C ILE A 97 0.43 -13.74 5.28
N PRO A 98 -0.49 -14.74 5.30
CA PRO A 98 -0.14 -16.13 5.48
C PRO A 98 0.72 -16.65 4.32
N GLY A 99 1.70 -17.51 4.62
CA GLY A 99 2.65 -17.99 3.62
C GLY A 99 3.69 -16.96 3.18
N GLY A 100 3.56 -15.71 3.66
CA GLY A 100 4.45 -14.61 3.35
C GLY A 100 4.32 -14.07 1.92
N LEU A 101 5.03 -12.97 1.68
CA LEU A 101 5.18 -12.37 0.36
C LEU A 101 6.17 -13.17 -0.50
N ALA A 102 6.16 -12.93 -1.81
CA ALA A 102 6.98 -13.69 -2.75
C ALA A 102 8.44 -13.87 -2.31
N SER A 103 8.96 -15.10 -2.43
CA SER A 103 10.34 -15.44 -2.06
C SER A 103 11.40 -14.72 -2.90
N ARG A 104 11.04 -14.33 -4.13
CA ARG A 104 11.94 -13.60 -5.06
C ARG A 104 12.19 -12.15 -4.66
N GLY A 105 11.50 -11.66 -3.65
CA GLY A 105 11.50 -10.25 -3.31
C GLY A 105 10.54 -9.44 -4.20
N GLY A 106 10.59 -8.11 -4.05
CA GLY A 106 9.71 -7.22 -4.79
C GLY A 106 9.53 -5.88 -4.09
N ARG A 107 8.43 -5.22 -4.38
CA ARG A 107 8.01 -3.99 -3.71
C ARG A 107 6.55 -4.09 -3.31
N LEU A 108 6.28 -3.90 -2.02
CA LEU A 108 4.92 -3.83 -1.48
C LEU A 108 4.45 -2.38 -1.52
N HIS A 109 3.27 -2.17 -2.05
CA HIS A 109 2.61 -0.88 -2.15
C HIS A 109 1.33 -0.89 -1.33
N ALA A 110 1.13 0.17 -0.56
CA ALA A 110 -0.09 0.41 0.19
C ALA A 110 -0.76 1.68 -0.36
N THR A 111 -2.02 1.57 -0.76
CA THR A 111 -2.81 2.65 -1.33
C THR A 111 -4.08 2.81 -0.50
N ALA A 112 -4.31 4.00 0.03
CA ALA A 112 -5.54 4.31 0.75
C ALA A 112 -6.71 4.46 -0.22
N VAL A 113 -7.87 3.99 0.20
CA VAL A 113 -9.14 4.07 -0.55
C VAL A 113 -10.13 4.91 0.23
N THR A 114 -10.72 5.88 -0.42
CA THR A 114 -11.88 6.65 0.07
C THR A 114 -12.91 6.74 -1.04
N TYR A 115 -14.10 7.24 -0.71
CA TYR A 115 -15.18 7.42 -1.69
C TYR A 115 -15.72 8.84 -1.66
N LEU A 116 -16.05 9.37 -2.84
CA LEU A 116 -16.79 10.61 -3.01
C LEU A 116 -17.95 10.32 -3.97
N GLU A 117 -19.19 10.54 -3.51
CA GLU A 117 -20.40 10.34 -4.32
C GLU A 117 -20.48 8.94 -4.99
N GLY A 118 -19.92 7.92 -4.31
CA GLY A 118 -19.86 6.54 -4.81
C GLY A 118 -18.64 6.23 -5.69
N GLU A 119 -17.88 7.23 -6.11
CA GLU A 119 -16.63 7.01 -6.85
C GLU A 119 -15.48 6.67 -5.92
N LYS A 120 -14.70 5.65 -6.31
CA LYS A 120 -13.51 5.20 -5.61
C LYS A 120 -12.34 6.15 -5.89
N ILE A 121 -11.78 6.72 -4.82
CA ILE A 121 -10.60 7.59 -4.88
C ILE A 121 -9.42 6.88 -4.23
N LEU A 122 -8.30 6.84 -4.92
CA LEU A 122 -7.06 6.24 -4.46
C LEU A 122 -6.05 7.33 -4.07
N SER A 123 -5.29 7.10 -2.99
CA SER A 123 -4.11 7.92 -2.69
C SER A 123 -2.94 7.61 -3.61
N ALA A 124 -1.89 8.42 -3.54
CA ALA A 124 -0.59 7.98 -4.00
C ALA A 124 -0.15 6.73 -3.21
N PRO A 125 0.55 5.76 -3.85
CA PRO A 125 1.01 4.56 -3.18
C PRO A 125 2.24 4.85 -2.31
N THR A 126 2.20 4.42 -1.05
CA THR A 126 3.39 4.31 -0.21
C THR A 126 3.99 2.93 -0.39
N SER A 127 5.31 2.84 -0.45
CA SER A 127 5.98 1.58 -0.83
C SER A 127 7.08 1.20 0.15
N VAL A 128 7.29 -0.11 0.31
CA VAL A 128 8.42 -0.69 1.04
C VAL A 128 9.01 -1.85 0.24
N ASP A 129 10.33 -1.97 0.27
CA ASP A 129 11.01 -3.07 -0.41
C ASP A 129 10.78 -4.39 0.34
N VAL A 130 10.47 -5.44 -0.42
CA VAL A 130 10.34 -6.81 0.06
C VAL A 130 11.63 -7.54 -0.26
N PRO A 131 12.51 -7.80 0.74
CA PRO A 131 13.76 -8.49 0.48
C PRO A 131 13.52 -9.92 -0.01
N ALA A 132 14.35 -10.39 -0.95
CA ALA A 132 14.33 -11.79 -1.37
C ALA A 132 14.66 -12.70 -0.19
N GLN A 133 14.00 -13.84 -0.12
CA GLN A 133 14.33 -14.89 0.85
C GLN A 133 15.21 -15.92 0.18
N TRP A 134 16.35 -16.19 0.78
CA TRP A 134 17.28 -17.22 0.33
C TRP A 134 17.07 -18.50 1.15
N GLU A 135 16.89 -19.60 0.46
CA GLU A 135 16.82 -20.92 1.06
C GLU A 135 18.14 -21.64 0.80
N TYR A 136 18.85 -21.98 1.88
CA TYR A 136 20.10 -22.74 1.78
C TYR A 136 19.84 -24.21 2.10
N ARG A 137 20.24 -25.09 1.19
CA ARG A 137 20.30 -26.52 1.44
C ARG A 137 21.75 -26.89 1.74
N TYR A 138 21.95 -27.57 2.85
CA TYR A 138 23.27 -28.11 3.19
C TYR A 138 23.14 -29.57 3.60
N THR A 139 24.15 -30.36 3.24
CA THR A 139 24.29 -31.72 3.68
C THR A 139 25.53 -31.80 4.57
N LEU A 140 25.36 -32.27 5.79
CA LEU A 140 26.49 -32.57 6.66
C LEU A 140 26.93 -34.00 6.37
N SER A 141 28.17 -34.17 5.97
CA SER A 141 28.83 -35.48 5.83
C SER A 141 30.00 -35.56 6.81
N TRP A 142 30.02 -36.63 7.57
CA TRP A 142 31.13 -36.90 8.47
C TRP A 142 32.01 -38.01 7.86
N PRO A 143 33.33 -37.91 7.88
CA PRO A 143 34.19 -38.98 7.41
C PRO A 143 33.92 -40.25 8.25
N GLY A 144 33.38 -41.30 7.63
CA GLY A 144 33.12 -42.57 8.27
C GLY A 144 31.71 -42.89 8.73
N GLU A 145 30.75 -41.95 8.61
CA GLU A 145 29.33 -42.17 8.94
C GLU A 145 28.37 -42.08 7.75
N ARG A 146 27.31 -42.86 7.81
CA ARG A 146 26.24 -42.82 6.78
C ARG A 146 25.55 -41.47 6.77
N ILE A 147 25.36 -40.91 5.59
CA ILE A 147 24.69 -39.63 5.33
C ILE A 147 23.34 -39.61 6.06
N GLY A 148 23.24 -38.76 7.10
CA GLY A 148 21.98 -38.37 7.72
C GLY A 148 21.17 -37.50 6.77
N ARG A 149 19.83 -37.61 6.79
CA ARG A 149 18.95 -36.74 6.01
C ARG A 149 19.16 -35.28 6.46
N GLY A 150 19.54 -34.43 5.52
CA GLY A 150 19.79 -33.01 5.76
C GLY A 150 18.56 -32.26 6.27
N GLY A 151 18.78 -31.33 7.18
CA GLY A 151 17.76 -30.40 7.64
C GLY A 151 17.73 -29.12 6.79
N TRP A 152 16.61 -28.40 6.84
CA TRP A 152 16.45 -27.13 6.17
C TRP A 152 16.65 -26.00 7.17
N VAL A 153 17.41 -24.96 6.80
CA VAL A 153 17.46 -23.68 7.53
C VAL A 153 17.07 -22.56 6.58
N ARG A 154 16.00 -21.85 6.90
CA ARG A 154 15.63 -20.59 6.26
C ARG A 154 16.15 -19.44 7.11
N ARG A 155 16.77 -18.48 6.49
CA ARG A 155 17.05 -17.16 7.06
C ARG A 155 16.24 -16.10 6.36
#